data_0b52a311940cb2fc552b78b165d559ef
#
_entry.id   0b52a311940cb2fc552b78b165d559ef
#
_cell.length_a   1.000
_cell.length_b   1.000
_cell.length_c   1.000
_cell.angle_alpha   90.00
_cell.angle_beta   90.00
_cell.angle_gamma   90.00
#
_symmetry.space_group_name_H-M   'P 1'
#
loop_
_entity.id
_entity.type
_entity.pdbx_description
1 polymer ?
#
loop_
_entity_poly.entity_id
_entity_poly.type
_entity_poly.pdbx_seq_one_letter_code
_entity_poly.pdbx_strand_id
1 'polypeptide(L)'
;MAEPDPTVDAATPEAAPTVVVSHLSVTYQVLGGDRRGTPGRQDEGRSLRRLLRPGTGERTREVHAVKDVSFIARHGESIGIIGRNGSGKSTLLRAVTGLIPPAKGKVWVAGEPSLLGVNAVLINKLSGERNIYVGGQALGLTTAEIDEKFDDIVEFSGIGDAVHLPMSTYSSGMGARLRFAISTAAAPDVLMIDEALATGDASFRQKSAERIESIREAAGTVFLVSHSNSNIREICDRVLWMDQGRLVMDGPTEDVLRAYEATLPKQKPRKRDDAPDEPDVPGTVRWTGPTRFQTSREITRATWDPGVRACFVVSVQSMAMARMVAPVAAQLGWPMLWVRPGAIPAATHDELGRLAPERVIVVGGEEQVSAQTYGRIEDLVGGTVERLGEDDPPRTAARLLRAFPPRDTSTVYVAHPDNSGGTPVASLQAARTGRAVVVCDAGSPGEELAAALAEVQPRRLALLGYEEEWPTDVIDRLRRATGAEVEFSAQGGPMARAAALWEDVEPGGQVIVSGASALEMLTATAAAGHTGTPVLLLTSGRLPDLVRARLERLAPSQIVLSGSVEALPPDLRQSLGELVPPAQAPVEASRAQ
;
A
#
# COMPACT_ATOMS: atom_id res chain seq x y z
N MET A 1 -40.12 -40.96 -24.47
CA MET A 1 -39.31 -39.77 -24.82
C MET A 1 -39.43 -38.83 -23.64
N ALA A 2 -38.43 -38.82 -22.78
CA ALA A 2 -38.35 -37.91 -21.65
C ALA A 2 -37.49 -36.74 -22.10
N GLU A 3 -37.98 -35.52 -21.91
CA GLU A 3 -37.23 -34.28 -22.14
C GLU A 3 -36.08 -34.16 -21.17
N PRO A 4 -34.89 -33.67 -21.57
CA PRO A 4 -33.79 -33.46 -20.65
C PRO A 4 -34.02 -32.18 -19.84
N ASP A 5 -33.78 -32.30 -18.55
CA ASP A 5 -33.77 -31.26 -17.53
C ASP A 5 -32.67 -30.17 -17.85
N PRO A 6 -32.99 -28.87 -17.92
CA PRO A 6 -32.04 -27.81 -18.25
C PRO A 6 -31.43 -27.17 -17.00
N THR A 7 -30.90 -27.92 -16.07
CA THR A 7 -30.08 -27.41 -14.95
C THR A 7 -28.67 -27.98 -14.97
N VAL A 8 -27.94 -27.67 -16.05
CA VAL A 8 -26.49 -27.73 -16.00
C VAL A 8 -26.03 -26.34 -15.60
N ASP A 9 -25.55 -26.25 -14.36
CA ASP A 9 -24.80 -25.09 -13.85
C ASP A 9 -23.85 -24.56 -14.91
N ALA A 10 -24.09 -23.33 -15.37
CA ALA A 10 -23.15 -22.58 -16.18
C ALA A 10 -21.96 -22.24 -15.27
N ALA A 11 -20.93 -23.06 -15.27
CA ALA A 11 -19.67 -22.77 -14.65
C ALA A 11 -19.20 -21.39 -15.13
N THR A 12 -19.00 -20.45 -14.22
CA THR A 12 -18.38 -19.15 -14.46
C THR A 12 -17.13 -19.40 -15.30
N PRO A 13 -16.89 -18.69 -16.43
CA PRO A 13 -15.72 -18.92 -17.26
C PRO A 13 -14.47 -18.74 -16.41
N GLU A 14 -13.72 -19.82 -16.20
CA GLU A 14 -12.43 -19.75 -15.51
C GLU A 14 -11.51 -18.80 -16.25
N ALA A 15 -10.91 -17.84 -15.52
CA ALA A 15 -9.96 -16.88 -16.09
C ALA A 15 -8.83 -17.60 -16.86
N ALA A 16 -8.40 -17.03 -17.99
CA ALA A 16 -7.40 -17.64 -18.86
C ALA A 16 -6.07 -17.90 -18.12
N PRO A 17 -5.40 -19.04 -18.32
CA PRO A 17 -4.12 -19.30 -17.72
C PRO A 17 -3.06 -18.37 -18.30
N THR A 18 -2.29 -17.69 -17.44
CA THR A 18 -1.17 -16.81 -17.81
C THR A 18 0.17 -17.49 -17.60
N VAL A 19 0.30 -18.35 -16.58
CA VAL A 19 1.51 -19.15 -16.36
C VAL A 19 1.12 -20.59 -16.08
N VAL A 20 1.71 -21.51 -16.82
CA VAL A 20 1.56 -22.96 -16.57
C VAL A 20 2.93 -23.56 -16.32
N VAL A 21 3.14 -24.12 -15.15
CA VAL A 21 4.35 -24.82 -14.75
C VAL A 21 4.02 -26.29 -14.58
N SER A 22 4.73 -27.15 -15.33
CA SER A 22 4.50 -28.60 -15.33
C SER A 22 5.78 -29.37 -15.03
N HIS A 23 5.81 -30.06 -13.88
CA HIS A 23 6.91 -30.92 -13.42
C HIS A 23 8.29 -30.26 -13.47
N LEU A 24 8.35 -28.97 -13.15
CA LEU A 24 9.56 -28.15 -13.21
C LEU A 24 10.62 -28.62 -12.22
N SER A 25 11.81 -28.90 -12.73
CA SER A 25 12.99 -29.14 -11.91
C SER A 25 14.16 -28.29 -12.40
N VAL A 26 14.88 -27.67 -11.47
CA VAL A 26 16.08 -26.85 -11.75
C VAL A 26 17.24 -27.34 -10.90
N THR A 27 18.37 -27.58 -11.56
CA THR A 27 19.59 -28.12 -10.94
C THR A 27 20.78 -27.23 -11.28
N TYR A 28 21.57 -26.88 -10.27
CA TYR A 28 22.85 -26.18 -10.44
C TYR A 28 24.03 -27.13 -10.27
N GLN A 29 25.05 -26.95 -11.07
CA GLN A 29 26.34 -27.56 -10.87
C GLN A 29 27.25 -26.60 -10.11
N VAL A 30 27.63 -26.95 -8.88
CA VAL A 30 28.49 -26.14 -8.03
C VAL A 30 29.86 -26.83 -7.92
N LEU A 31 30.94 -26.12 -8.23
CA LEU A 31 32.31 -26.59 -8.00
C LEU A 31 32.53 -26.74 -6.49
N GLY A 32 32.66 -27.99 -6.01
CA GLY A 32 32.78 -28.31 -4.61
C GLY A 32 34.19 -28.06 -4.07
N GLY A 33 34.38 -26.97 -3.33
CA GLY A 33 35.53 -26.81 -2.44
C GLY A 33 35.32 -27.61 -1.15
N ASP A 34 36.23 -28.52 -0.86
CA ASP A 34 36.23 -29.36 0.34
C ASP A 34 36.44 -28.49 1.61
N ARG A 35 35.36 -28.18 2.34
CA ARG A 35 35.41 -27.61 3.70
C ARG A 35 35.07 -28.68 4.72
N ARG A 36 36.03 -29.56 5.01
CA ARG A 36 36.15 -30.25 6.31
C ARG A 36 37.50 -29.90 6.89
N GLY A 37 37.56 -28.86 7.67
CA GLY A 37 38.69 -28.48 8.50
C GLY A 37 38.16 -27.88 9.78
N THR A 38 37.99 -28.71 10.81
CA THR A 38 37.90 -28.30 12.22
C THR A 38 39.16 -27.51 12.57
N PRO A 39 39.08 -26.31 13.21
CA PRO A 39 40.28 -25.62 13.67
C PRO A 39 40.77 -26.26 14.98
N GLY A 40 41.91 -26.92 14.94
CA GLY A 40 42.56 -27.45 16.15
C GLY A 40 43.56 -28.56 15.86
N ARG A 41 44.75 -28.22 15.44
CA ARG A 41 46.07 -28.72 15.85
C ARG A 41 47.11 -28.41 14.79
N GLN A 42 48.12 -27.68 15.21
CA GLN A 42 49.36 -27.47 14.46
C GLN A 42 50.03 -28.84 14.27
N ASP A 43 50.25 -29.22 12.97
CA ASP A 43 51.21 -30.23 12.63
C ASP A 43 52.05 -29.67 11.45
N GLU A 44 53.19 -29.11 11.86
CA GLU A 44 54.28 -28.79 10.94
C GLU A 44 54.92 -30.11 10.45
N GLY A 45 54.93 -30.30 9.16
CA GLY A 45 55.73 -31.35 8.55
C GLY A 45 55.00 -32.44 7.77
N ARG A 46 54.42 -32.10 6.61
CA ARG A 46 54.10 -33.07 5.53
C ARG A 46 53.62 -32.36 4.23
N SER A 47 54.44 -31.41 3.76
CA SER A 47 54.02 -30.59 2.57
C SER A 47 54.53 -31.06 1.23
N LEU A 48 55.26 -32.17 1.08
CA LEU A 48 55.93 -32.58 -0.17
C LEU A 48 55.32 -33.82 -0.88
N ARG A 49 54.30 -34.48 -0.26
CA ARG A 49 53.66 -35.66 -0.90
C ARG A 49 52.34 -35.37 -1.62
N ARG A 50 51.85 -34.09 -1.62
CA ARG A 50 50.59 -33.69 -2.28
C ARG A 50 50.74 -33.24 -3.74
N LEU A 51 51.97 -33.05 -4.18
CA LEU A 51 52.28 -32.55 -5.53
C LEU A 51 52.39 -33.62 -6.64
N LEU A 52 52.25 -34.90 -6.32
CA LEU A 52 52.43 -36.02 -7.28
C LEU A 52 51.21 -36.95 -7.38
N ARG A 53 49.97 -36.44 -7.26
CA ARG A 53 48.78 -37.19 -7.71
C ARG A 53 48.17 -36.54 -8.93
N PRO A 54 48.33 -37.10 -10.13
CA PRO A 54 47.56 -36.72 -11.30
C PRO A 54 46.15 -37.32 -11.14
N GLY A 55 45.10 -36.46 -11.22
CA GLY A 55 43.70 -36.88 -11.38
C GLY A 55 42.81 -36.78 -10.13
N THR A 56 42.62 -35.58 -9.58
CA THR A 56 41.36 -35.27 -8.86
C THR A 56 40.54 -34.40 -9.77
N GLY A 57 39.69 -35.02 -10.58
CA GLY A 57 38.64 -34.32 -11.32
C GLY A 57 37.85 -33.47 -10.32
N GLU A 58 37.66 -32.19 -10.63
CA GLU A 58 36.79 -31.27 -9.90
C GLU A 58 35.44 -31.95 -9.70
N ARG A 59 35.14 -32.35 -8.47
CA ARG A 59 33.84 -32.92 -8.14
C ARG A 59 32.80 -31.79 -8.18
N THR A 60 32.09 -31.68 -9.28
CA THR A 60 30.89 -30.88 -9.36
C THR A 60 29.81 -31.53 -8.48
N ARG A 61 29.25 -30.76 -7.59
CA ARG A 61 28.08 -31.17 -6.79
C ARG A 61 26.83 -30.62 -7.45
N GLU A 62 25.87 -31.49 -7.73
CA GLU A 62 24.55 -31.07 -8.16
C GLU A 62 23.71 -30.63 -7.00
N VAL A 63 23.12 -29.42 -7.12
CA VAL A 63 22.17 -28.83 -6.15
C VAL A 63 20.82 -28.71 -6.84
N HIS A 64 19.87 -29.56 -6.44
CA HIS A 64 18.50 -29.50 -6.93
C HIS A 64 17.75 -28.38 -6.22
N ALA A 65 17.67 -27.21 -6.83
CA ALA A 65 17.06 -26.02 -6.27
C ALA A 65 15.52 -26.02 -6.38
N VAL A 66 14.97 -26.60 -7.47
CA VAL A 66 13.52 -26.81 -7.65
C VAL A 66 13.34 -28.28 -8.06
N LYS A 67 12.32 -28.93 -7.49
CA LYS A 67 12.09 -30.37 -7.60
C LYS A 67 10.62 -30.66 -7.87
N ASP A 68 10.30 -30.95 -9.13
CA ASP A 68 8.98 -31.43 -9.54
C ASP A 68 7.81 -30.51 -9.10
N VAL A 69 7.91 -29.21 -9.44
CA VAL A 69 6.90 -28.21 -9.12
C VAL A 69 5.91 -28.06 -10.27
N SER A 70 4.60 -28.08 -9.94
CA SER A 70 3.53 -27.86 -10.91
C SER A 70 2.47 -26.94 -10.32
N PHE A 71 2.05 -25.93 -11.08
CA PHE A 71 0.92 -25.04 -10.75
C PHE A 71 0.45 -24.31 -12.01
N ILE A 72 -0.74 -23.71 -11.94
CA ILE A 72 -1.30 -22.85 -12.98
C ILE A 72 -1.66 -21.52 -12.33
N ALA A 73 -1.16 -20.40 -12.91
CA ALA A 73 -1.60 -19.06 -12.56
C ALA A 73 -2.53 -18.54 -13.65
N ARG A 74 -3.53 -17.76 -13.23
CA ARG A 74 -4.57 -17.21 -14.10
C ARG A 74 -4.54 -15.69 -14.12
N HIS A 75 -5.11 -15.12 -15.15
CA HIS A 75 -5.24 -13.67 -15.27
C HIS A 75 -6.00 -13.07 -14.06
N GLY A 76 -5.47 -12.00 -13.51
CA GLY A 76 -6.02 -11.32 -12.32
C GLY A 76 -5.54 -11.88 -10.98
N GLU A 77 -4.78 -13.00 -10.95
CA GLU A 77 -4.27 -13.55 -9.70
C GLU A 77 -3.04 -12.79 -9.17
N SER A 78 -3.03 -12.51 -7.86
CA SER A 78 -1.85 -12.07 -7.10
C SER A 78 -1.35 -13.23 -6.24
N ILE A 79 -0.19 -13.80 -6.59
CA ILE A 79 0.32 -15.04 -6.03
C ILE A 79 1.57 -14.77 -5.17
N GLY A 80 1.49 -15.05 -3.88
CA GLY A 80 2.63 -15.02 -2.98
C GLY A 80 3.47 -16.29 -3.05
N ILE A 81 4.80 -16.17 -3.01
CA ILE A 81 5.70 -17.33 -2.89
C ILE A 81 6.43 -17.22 -1.56
N ILE A 82 6.15 -18.13 -0.64
CA ILE A 82 6.74 -18.16 0.69
C ILE A 82 7.62 -19.39 0.92
N GLY A 83 8.42 -19.36 1.97
CA GLY A 83 9.29 -20.47 2.38
C GLY A 83 10.63 -19.96 2.94
N ARG A 84 11.37 -20.84 3.60
CA ARG A 84 12.65 -20.53 4.23
C ARG A 84 13.72 -20.13 3.21
N ASN A 85 14.80 -19.48 3.69
CA ASN A 85 15.95 -19.18 2.83
C ASN A 85 16.52 -20.48 2.24
N GLY A 86 16.78 -20.46 0.91
CA GLY A 86 17.25 -21.65 0.19
C GLY A 86 16.13 -22.65 -0.19
N SER A 87 14.83 -22.32 0.00
CA SER A 87 13.73 -23.19 -0.43
C SER A 87 13.48 -23.24 -1.94
N GLY A 88 14.16 -22.40 -2.74
CA GLY A 88 14.06 -22.40 -4.20
C GLY A 88 13.19 -21.30 -4.82
N LYS A 89 12.63 -20.37 -4.02
CA LYS A 89 11.72 -19.29 -4.48
C LYS A 89 12.27 -18.46 -5.64
N SER A 90 13.40 -17.81 -5.44
CA SER A 90 14.04 -16.97 -6.49
C SER A 90 14.49 -17.80 -7.69
N THR A 91 14.81 -19.09 -7.49
CA THR A 91 15.13 -20.01 -8.60
C THR A 91 13.88 -20.34 -9.41
N LEU A 92 12.75 -20.54 -8.75
CA LEU A 92 11.45 -20.76 -9.40
C LEU A 92 11.08 -19.56 -10.26
N LEU A 93 11.14 -18.32 -9.71
CA LEU A 93 10.84 -17.10 -10.46
C LEU A 93 11.77 -16.97 -11.70
N ARG A 94 13.07 -17.18 -11.53
CA ARG A 94 14.03 -17.12 -12.65
C ARG A 94 13.77 -18.17 -13.74
N ALA A 95 13.27 -19.34 -13.35
CA ALA A 95 12.90 -20.36 -14.31
C ALA A 95 11.60 -20.01 -15.05
N VAL A 96 10.63 -19.40 -14.36
CA VAL A 96 9.37 -18.95 -14.97
C VAL A 96 9.62 -17.80 -15.94
N THR A 97 10.54 -16.87 -15.62
CA THR A 97 10.93 -15.78 -16.54
C THR A 97 11.87 -16.23 -17.67
N GLY A 98 12.22 -17.51 -17.75
CA GLY A 98 13.13 -18.01 -18.78
C GLY A 98 14.62 -17.67 -18.57
N LEU A 99 15.00 -17.03 -17.47
CA LEU A 99 16.40 -16.68 -17.14
C LEU A 99 17.26 -17.90 -16.80
N ILE A 100 16.62 -19.01 -16.40
CA ILE A 100 17.29 -20.27 -16.11
C ILE A 100 16.54 -21.39 -16.82
N PRO A 101 17.21 -22.18 -17.68
CA PRO A 101 16.58 -23.28 -18.36
C PRO A 101 16.19 -24.38 -17.35
N PRO A 102 15.01 -24.99 -17.46
CA PRO A 102 14.62 -26.13 -16.65
C PRO A 102 15.48 -27.36 -16.97
N ALA A 103 15.91 -28.10 -15.94
CA ALA A 103 16.55 -29.41 -16.11
C ALA A 103 15.52 -30.49 -16.53
N LYS A 104 14.28 -30.37 -16.05
CA LYS A 104 13.12 -31.18 -16.41
C LYS A 104 11.83 -30.34 -16.32
N GLY A 105 10.79 -30.81 -17.02
CA GLY A 105 9.51 -30.16 -17.06
C GLY A 105 9.43 -29.05 -18.10
N LYS A 106 8.34 -28.27 -18.04
CA LYS A 106 8.07 -27.20 -18.99
C LYS A 106 7.39 -26.03 -18.27
N VAL A 107 7.65 -24.82 -18.79
CA VAL A 107 6.98 -23.58 -18.38
C VAL A 107 6.40 -22.93 -19.62
N TRP A 108 5.15 -22.50 -19.54
CA TRP A 108 4.49 -21.69 -20.56
C TRP A 108 4.02 -20.40 -19.87
N VAL A 109 4.30 -19.28 -20.51
CA VAL A 109 3.88 -17.96 -20.06
C VAL A 109 3.13 -17.28 -21.19
N ALA A 110 1.98 -16.72 -20.92
CA ALA A 110 1.24 -15.92 -21.88
C ALA A 110 1.74 -14.47 -21.77
N GLY A 111 2.23 -13.92 -22.89
CA GLY A 111 2.80 -12.59 -22.95
C GLY A 111 4.25 -12.50 -22.44
N GLU A 112 4.66 -11.30 -22.05
CA GLU A 112 6.03 -10.98 -21.64
C GLU A 112 6.16 -10.98 -20.10
N PRO A 113 6.90 -11.94 -19.51
CA PRO A 113 7.16 -11.95 -18.08
C PRO A 113 8.27 -10.96 -17.71
N SER A 114 8.09 -10.15 -16.70
CA SER A 114 9.12 -9.26 -16.15
C SER A 114 9.46 -9.61 -14.70
N LEU A 115 10.75 -9.73 -14.40
CA LEU A 115 11.25 -9.87 -13.03
C LEU A 115 11.86 -8.54 -12.58
N LEU A 116 11.17 -7.83 -11.70
CA LEU A 116 11.64 -6.57 -11.15
C LEU A 116 12.98 -6.75 -10.42
N GLY A 117 13.94 -5.92 -10.76
CA GLY A 117 15.25 -5.86 -10.10
C GLY A 117 16.36 -6.67 -10.76
N VAL A 118 16.08 -7.57 -11.70
CA VAL A 118 17.13 -8.43 -12.33
C VAL A 118 17.39 -8.09 -13.79
N ASN A 119 16.40 -7.57 -14.53
CA ASN A 119 16.46 -7.49 -15.99
C ASN A 119 17.10 -6.22 -16.56
N ALA A 120 17.32 -5.15 -15.79
CA ALA A 120 18.01 -3.99 -16.31
C ALA A 120 19.53 -4.21 -16.31
N VAL A 121 20.06 -4.75 -17.41
CA VAL A 121 21.50 -4.83 -17.65
C VAL A 121 22.02 -3.42 -17.92
N LEU A 122 22.36 -2.69 -16.86
CA LEU A 122 22.92 -1.35 -16.99
C LEU A 122 24.45 -1.41 -17.14
N ILE A 123 24.95 -0.63 -18.09
CA ILE A 123 26.37 -0.55 -18.40
C ILE A 123 26.95 0.71 -17.78
N ASN A 124 27.76 0.57 -16.72
CA ASN A 124 28.31 1.70 -15.96
C ASN A 124 29.10 2.72 -16.80
N LYS A 125 29.67 2.30 -17.93
CA LYS A 125 30.42 3.19 -18.83
C LYS A 125 29.55 4.06 -19.74
N LEU A 126 28.27 3.72 -19.88
CA LEU A 126 27.30 4.49 -20.66
C LEU A 126 26.62 5.53 -19.78
N SER A 127 26.11 6.59 -20.43
CA SER A 127 25.25 7.58 -19.76
C SER A 127 23.94 6.94 -19.29
N GLY A 128 23.24 7.60 -18.34
CA GLY A 128 21.89 7.20 -17.94
C GLY A 128 20.94 7.12 -19.10
N GLU A 129 20.96 8.13 -19.98
CA GLU A 129 20.20 8.16 -21.22
C GLU A 129 20.39 6.91 -22.06
N ARG A 130 21.65 6.53 -22.39
CA ARG A 130 21.91 5.32 -23.15
C ARG A 130 21.48 4.04 -22.43
N ASN A 131 21.57 4.03 -21.12
CA ASN A 131 21.09 2.92 -20.32
C ASN A 131 19.57 2.82 -20.30
N ILE A 132 18.82 3.91 -20.42
CA ILE A 132 17.36 3.89 -20.59
C ILE A 132 16.99 3.17 -21.88
N TYR A 133 17.67 3.50 -23.01
CA TYR A 133 17.41 2.81 -24.29
C TYR A 133 17.82 1.34 -24.23
N VAL A 134 19.01 1.01 -23.74
CA VAL A 134 19.47 -0.38 -23.65
C VAL A 134 18.57 -1.20 -22.72
N GLY A 135 18.21 -0.64 -21.57
CA GLY A 135 17.34 -1.30 -20.60
C GLY A 135 15.90 -1.45 -21.09
N GLY A 136 15.34 -0.42 -21.72
CA GLY A 136 13.99 -0.45 -22.30
C GLY A 136 13.88 -1.46 -23.43
N GLN A 137 14.86 -1.50 -24.35
CA GLN A 137 14.92 -2.50 -25.43
C GLN A 137 15.08 -3.93 -24.88
N ALA A 138 15.86 -4.12 -23.82
CA ALA A 138 15.99 -5.41 -23.16
C ALA A 138 14.68 -5.87 -22.48
N LEU A 139 13.75 -4.96 -22.21
CA LEU A 139 12.41 -5.23 -21.70
C LEU A 139 11.35 -5.33 -22.82
N GLY A 140 11.78 -5.37 -24.09
CA GLY A 140 10.90 -5.52 -25.25
C GLY A 140 10.30 -4.20 -25.79
N LEU A 141 10.61 -3.04 -25.21
CA LEU A 141 10.11 -1.76 -25.71
C LEU A 141 10.80 -1.37 -27.03
N THR A 142 10.02 -0.83 -27.95
CA THR A 142 10.54 -0.19 -29.16
C THR A 142 11.19 1.15 -28.84
N THR A 143 12.02 1.67 -29.74
CA THR A 143 12.65 2.98 -29.56
C THR A 143 11.61 4.10 -29.43
N ALA A 144 10.51 4.02 -30.17
CA ALA A 144 9.43 5.01 -30.11
C ALA A 144 8.71 5.01 -28.72
N GLU A 145 8.45 3.83 -28.18
CA GLU A 145 7.86 3.69 -26.83
C GLU A 145 8.84 4.17 -25.73
N ILE A 146 10.14 3.98 -25.94
CA ILE A 146 11.14 4.52 -25.00
C ILE A 146 11.19 6.03 -25.08
N ASP A 147 11.14 6.63 -26.29
CA ASP A 147 11.11 8.07 -26.48
C ASP A 147 9.89 8.70 -25.77
N GLU A 148 8.73 8.07 -25.88
CA GLU A 148 7.49 8.51 -25.19
C GLU A 148 7.60 8.44 -23.65
N LYS A 149 8.31 7.44 -23.13
CA LYS A 149 8.45 7.20 -21.68
C LYS A 149 9.72 7.81 -21.08
N PHE A 150 10.58 8.42 -21.88
CA PHE A 150 11.91 8.86 -21.46
C PHE A 150 11.85 9.86 -20.32
N ASP A 151 11.03 10.88 -20.46
CA ASP A 151 10.89 11.95 -19.46
C ASP A 151 10.30 11.42 -18.16
N ASP A 152 9.28 10.52 -18.22
CA ASP A 152 8.71 9.83 -17.04
C ASP A 152 9.79 9.00 -16.30
N ILE A 153 10.64 8.27 -17.04
CA ILE A 153 11.74 7.49 -16.43
C ILE A 153 12.73 8.40 -15.70
N VAL A 154 13.11 9.51 -16.33
CA VAL A 154 14.06 10.48 -15.75
C VAL A 154 13.45 11.14 -14.52
N GLU A 155 12.23 11.63 -14.60
CA GLU A 155 11.50 12.28 -13.51
C GLU A 155 11.29 11.33 -12.33
N PHE A 156 10.79 10.10 -12.61
CA PHE A 156 10.58 9.09 -11.59
C PHE A 156 11.88 8.72 -10.85
N SER A 157 12.99 8.55 -11.60
CA SER A 157 14.29 8.21 -11.00
C SER A 157 14.87 9.36 -10.16
N GLY A 158 14.44 10.60 -10.41
CA GLY A 158 14.91 11.80 -9.71
C GLY A 158 16.41 12.07 -9.90
N ILE A 159 17.00 11.63 -11.04
CA ILE A 159 18.42 11.87 -11.34
C ILE A 159 18.65 13.19 -12.11
N GLY A 160 17.58 13.77 -12.69
CA GLY A 160 17.65 15.04 -13.42
C GLY A 160 18.73 15.05 -14.50
N ASP A 161 19.46 16.17 -14.62
CA ASP A 161 20.52 16.37 -15.63
C ASP A 161 21.66 15.34 -15.58
N ALA A 162 21.79 14.59 -14.48
CA ALA A 162 22.78 13.52 -14.40
C ALA A 162 22.49 12.38 -15.37
N VAL A 163 21.30 12.33 -15.98
CA VAL A 163 20.96 11.35 -17.03
C VAL A 163 21.95 11.35 -18.20
N HIS A 164 22.54 12.50 -18.51
CA HIS A 164 23.54 12.65 -19.59
C HIS A 164 24.97 12.23 -19.19
N LEU A 165 25.20 11.99 -17.88
CA LEU A 165 26.53 11.59 -17.37
C LEU A 165 26.67 10.06 -17.36
N PRO A 166 27.92 9.55 -17.46
CA PRO A 166 28.18 8.11 -17.31
C PRO A 166 27.72 7.60 -15.94
N MET A 167 27.04 6.44 -15.89
CA MET A 167 26.55 5.85 -14.64
C MET A 167 27.66 5.53 -13.63
N SER A 168 28.92 5.42 -14.07
CA SER A 168 30.07 5.29 -13.17
C SER A 168 30.24 6.49 -12.20
N THR A 169 29.63 7.63 -12.50
CA THR A 169 29.64 8.84 -11.65
C THR A 169 28.46 8.88 -10.67
N TYR A 170 27.52 7.96 -10.78
CA TYR A 170 26.31 7.93 -9.95
C TYR A 170 26.61 7.41 -8.55
N SER A 171 25.90 7.94 -7.57
CA SER A 171 25.81 7.28 -6.27
C SER A 171 25.10 5.92 -6.40
N SER A 172 25.32 5.03 -5.44
CA SER A 172 24.62 3.73 -5.42
C SER A 172 23.10 3.89 -5.45
N GLY A 173 22.58 4.92 -4.78
CA GLY A 173 21.15 5.27 -4.77
C GLY A 173 20.64 5.74 -6.13
N MET A 174 21.38 6.63 -6.83
CA MET A 174 20.99 7.09 -8.17
C MET A 174 20.93 5.92 -9.17
N GLY A 175 21.95 5.06 -9.16
CA GLY A 175 21.98 3.88 -10.03
C GLY A 175 20.85 2.89 -9.73
N ALA A 176 20.48 2.71 -8.47
CA ALA A 176 19.35 1.86 -8.07
C ALA A 176 18.01 2.45 -8.51
N ARG A 177 17.81 3.77 -8.34
CA ARG A 177 16.59 4.47 -8.75
C ARG A 177 16.39 4.44 -10.26
N LEU A 178 17.44 4.70 -11.05
CA LEU A 178 17.34 4.60 -12.51
C LEU A 178 17.03 3.18 -12.97
N ARG A 179 17.67 2.18 -12.38
CA ARG A 179 17.40 0.76 -12.69
C ARG A 179 15.93 0.41 -12.42
N PHE A 180 15.40 0.84 -11.28
CA PHE A 180 14.01 0.63 -10.93
C PHE A 180 13.07 1.33 -11.91
N ALA A 181 13.32 2.63 -12.23
CA ALA A 181 12.52 3.40 -13.17
C ALA A 181 12.43 2.73 -14.55
N ILE A 182 13.57 2.26 -15.07
CA ILE A 182 13.60 1.52 -16.34
C ILE A 182 12.80 0.21 -16.23
N SER A 183 13.02 -0.56 -15.15
CA SER A 183 12.34 -1.86 -14.96
C SER A 183 10.83 -1.74 -14.83
N THR A 184 10.33 -0.57 -14.43
CA THR A 184 8.91 -0.28 -14.24
C THR A 184 8.29 0.53 -15.39
N ALA A 185 9.05 0.85 -16.43
CA ALA A 185 8.55 1.57 -17.60
C ALA A 185 7.73 0.68 -18.54
N ALA A 186 7.98 -0.64 -18.56
CA ALA A 186 7.16 -1.60 -19.30
C ALA A 186 6.01 -2.07 -18.42
N ALA A 187 4.81 -2.22 -18.99
CA ALA A 187 3.68 -2.89 -18.35
C ALA A 187 3.69 -4.37 -18.77
N PRO A 188 4.22 -5.28 -17.95
CA PRO A 188 4.32 -6.70 -18.30
C PRO A 188 2.98 -7.42 -18.11
N ASP A 189 2.71 -8.44 -18.91
CA ASP A 189 1.54 -9.31 -18.72
C ASP A 189 1.66 -10.14 -17.43
N VAL A 190 2.89 -10.53 -17.08
CA VAL A 190 3.20 -11.26 -15.84
C VAL A 190 4.31 -10.54 -15.09
N LEU A 191 3.97 -9.98 -13.95
CA LEU A 191 4.90 -9.25 -13.08
C LEU A 191 5.44 -10.15 -11.97
N MET A 192 6.75 -10.20 -11.83
CA MET A 192 7.43 -10.94 -10.75
C MET A 192 8.24 -9.98 -9.89
N ILE A 193 8.00 -9.99 -8.58
CA ILE A 193 8.64 -9.10 -7.61
C ILE A 193 9.46 -9.96 -6.65
N ASP A 194 10.79 -9.80 -6.64
CA ASP A 194 11.66 -10.41 -5.64
C ASP A 194 12.06 -9.35 -4.58
N GLU A 195 12.11 -9.73 -3.32
CA GLU A 195 12.30 -8.89 -2.12
C GLU A 195 13.46 -7.86 -2.20
N ALA A 196 14.37 -7.99 -3.15
CA ALA A 196 15.54 -7.11 -3.33
C ALA A 196 15.22 -5.63 -3.65
N LEU A 197 13.94 -5.24 -3.74
CA LEU A 197 13.52 -3.89 -4.17
C LEU A 197 13.43 -2.84 -3.05
N ALA A 198 13.73 -3.17 -1.81
CA ALA A 198 13.67 -2.25 -0.66
C ALA A 198 14.84 -1.26 -0.57
N THR A 199 15.49 -0.90 -1.70
CA THR A 199 16.65 -0.02 -1.74
C THR A 199 16.26 1.40 -2.17
N GLY A 200 16.49 2.39 -1.31
CA GLY A 200 16.25 3.82 -1.58
C GLY A 200 15.92 4.62 -0.31
N ASP A 201 15.86 5.94 -0.44
CA ASP A 201 15.36 6.82 0.62
C ASP A 201 13.84 6.67 0.82
N ALA A 202 13.31 7.24 1.90
CA ALA A 202 11.90 7.08 2.27
C ALA A 202 10.93 7.62 1.18
N SER A 203 11.32 8.69 0.49
CA SER A 203 10.49 9.32 -0.55
C SER A 203 10.43 8.45 -1.82
N PHE A 204 11.56 7.86 -2.21
CA PHE A 204 11.61 6.96 -3.36
C PHE A 204 10.89 5.63 -3.08
N ARG A 205 10.96 5.11 -1.86
CA ARG A 205 10.20 3.90 -1.47
C ARG A 205 8.69 4.11 -1.61
N GLN A 206 8.19 5.29 -1.23
CA GLN A 206 6.76 5.60 -1.40
C GLN A 206 6.39 5.66 -2.89
N LYS A 207 7.11 6.42 -3.72
CA LYS A 207 6.89 6.49 -5.18
C LYS A 207 6.99 5.11 -5.84
N SER A 208 7.95 4.29 -5.40
CA SER A 208 8.12 2.93 -5.91
C SER A 208 6.94 2.03 -5.54
N ALA A 209 6.39 2.15 -4.34
CA ALA A 209 5.21 1.40 -3.93
C ALA A 209 3.97 1.79 -4.76
N GLU A 210 3.76 3.08 -4.99
CA GLU A 210 2.68 3.60 -5.84
C GLU A 210 2.84 3.12 -7.30
N ARG A 211 4.07 3.14 -7.82
CA ARG A 211 4.37 2.65 -9.18
C ARG A 211 4.15 1.14 -9.32
N ILE A 212 4.58 0.36 -8.31
CA ILE A 212 4.33 -1.10 -8.28
C ILE A 212 2.83 -1.37 -8.24
N GLU A 213 2.06 -0.60 -7.48
CA GLU A 213 0.61 -0.74 -7.41
C GLU A 213 -0.04 -0.46 -8.76
N SER A 214 0.33 0.64 -9.45
CA SER A 214 -0.19 0.96 -10.78
C SER A 214 0.18 -0.10 -11.83
N ILE A 215 1.40 -0.66 -11.77
CA ILE A 215 1.81 -1.74 -12.68
C ILE A 215 1.04 -3.02 -12.34
N ARG A 216 0.79 -3.30 -11.07
CA ARG A 216 0.01 -4.45 -10.62
C ARG A 216 -1.43 -4.40 -11.14
N GLU A 217 -2.03 -3.21 -11.14
CA GLU A 217 -3.38 -3.00 -11.70
C GLU A 217 -3.41 -3.24 -13.22
N ALA A 218 -2.34 -2.88 -13.92
CA ALA A 218 -2.20 -3.09 -15.36
C ALA A 218 -1.74 -4.51 -15.74
N ALA A 219 -1.06 -5.23 -14.83
CA ALA A 219 -0.54 -6.57 -15.10
C ALA A 219 -1.63 -7.63 -14.95
N GLY A 220 -1.63 -8.58 -15.90
CA GLY A 220 -2.59 -9.70 -15.88
C GLY A 220 -2.37 -10.69 -14.72
N THR A 221 -1.15 -10.82 -14.20
CA THR A 221 -0.80 -11.73 -13.10
C THR A 221 0.44 -11.22 -12.35
N VAL A 222 0.41 -11.31 -11.02
CA VAL A 222 1.53 -10.87 -10.17
C VAL A 222 2.04 -12.00 -9.31
N PHE A 223 3.37 -12.19 -9.28
CA PHE A 223 4.06 -13.04 -8.32
C PHE A 223 4.89 -12.19 -7.36
N LEU A 224 4.71 -12.40 -6.07
CA LEU A 224 5.45 -11.71 -5.01
C LEU A 224 6.23 -12.70 -4.15
N VAL A 225 7.55 -12.56 -4.12
CA VAL A 225 8.39 -13.20 -3.10
C VAL A 225 8.65 -12.22 -1.97
N SER A 226 8.22 -12.55 -0.78
CA SER A 226 8.49 -11.74 0.41
C SER A 226 8.76 -12.61 1.64
N HIS A 227 9.64 -12.12 2.51
CA HIS A 227 9.84 -12.71 3.86
C HIS A 227 8.83 -12.16 4.89
N SER A 228 8.09 -11.12 4.53
CA SER A 228 7.05 -10.53 5.36
C SER A 228 5.70 -11.20 5.07
N ASN A 229 5.21 -12.03 6.01
CA ASN A 229 3.88 -12.62 5.90
C ASN A 229 2.78 -11.54 5.86
N SER A 230 3.02 -10.36 6.45
CA SER A 230 2.08 -9.23 6.38
C SER A 230 1.94 -8.68 4.96
N ASN A 231 3.05 -8.51 4.22
CA ASN A 231 3.01 -8.06 2.83
C ASN A 231 2.32 -9.10 1.93
N ILE A 232 2.56 -10.40 2.19
CA ILE A 232 1.88 -11.48 1.46
C ILE A 232 0.37 -11.44 1.72
N ARG A 233 -0.07 -11.27 2.98
CA ARG A 233 -1.50 -11.11 3.33
C ARG A 233 -2.13 -9.88 2.71
N GLU A 234 -1.37 -8.81 2.56
CA GLU A 234 -1.86 -7.55 2.03
C GLU A 234 -2.00 -7.58 0.49
N ILE A 235 -1.10 -8.26 -0.20
CA ILE A 235 -0.96 -8.16 -1.66
C ILE A 235 -1.54 -9.38 -2.38
N CYS A 236 -1.48 -10.58 -1.77
CA CYS A 236 -1.71 -11.83 -2.48
C CYS A 236 -3.03 -12.50 -2.06
N ASP A 237 -3.75 -13.02 -3.04
CA ASP A 237 -4.99 -13.78 -2.81
C ASP A 237 -4.71 -15.28 -2.67
N ARG A 238 -3.60 -15.75 -3.26
CA ARG A 238 -3.14 -17.13 -3.30
C ARG A 238 -1.68 -17.21 -2.93
N VAL A 239 -1.26 -18.31 -2.32
CA VAL A 239 0.13 -18.51 -1.89
C VAL A 239 0.63 -19.89 -2.28
N LEU A 240 1.86 -19.91 -2.80
CA LEU A 240 2.66 -21.10 -3.05
C LEU A 240 3.70 -21.23 -1.94
N TRP A 241 3.60 -22.25 -1.10
CA TRP A 241 4.59 -22.55 -0.08
C TRP A 241 5.64 -23.51 -0.60
N MET A 242 6.88 -23.01 -0.69
CA MET A 242 8.05 -23.78 -1.11
C MET A 242 8.88 -24.23 0.09
N ASP A 243 9.21 -25.51 0.15
CA ASP A 243 10.20 -26.05 1.11
C ASP A 243 11.14 -27.03 0.44
N GLN A 244 12.44 -26.88 0.68
CA GLN A 244 13.53 -27.72 0.12
C GLN A 244 13.42 -27.98 -1.40
N GLY A 245 12.96 -26.99 -2.16
CA GLY A 245 12.76 -27.05 -3.61
C GLY A 245 11.45 -27.66 -4.07
N ARG A 246 10.54 -28.03 -3.18
CA ARG A 246 9.23 -28.60 -3.49
C ARG A 246 8.10 -27.64 -3.16
N LEU A 247 7.02 -27.70 -3.91
CA LEU A 247 5.76 -27.07 -3.57
C LEU A 247 5.06 -27.93 -2.51
N VAL A 248 4.91 -27.39 -1.31
CA VAL A 248 4.31 -28.07 -0.17
C VAL A 248 2.80 -27.85 -0.13
N MET A 249 2.38 -26.62 -0.38
CA MET A 249 0.98 -26.23 -0.38
C MET A 249 0.73 -25.10 -1.38
N ASP A 250 -0.44 -25.13 -2.01
CA ASP A 250 -0.95 -24.14 -2.95
C ASP A 250 -2.41 -23.87 -2.60
N GLY A 251 -2.78 -22.62 -2.36
CA GLY A 251 -4.14 -22.28 -1.99
C GLY A 251 -4.33 -20.85 -1.51
N PRO A 252 -5.50 -20.56 -0.92
CA PRO A 252 -5.82 -19.23 -0.38
C PRO A 252 -4.78 -18.76 0.64
N THR A 253 -4.48 -17.46 0.62
CA THR A 253 -3.40 -16.86 1.41
C THR A 253 -3.46 -17.21 2.88
N GLU A 254 -4.62 -17.11 3.53
CA GLU A 254 -4.74 -17.35 4.97
C GLU A 254 -4.53 -18.82 5.35
N ASP A 255 -4.99 -19.76 4.51
CA ASP A 255 -4.87 -21.19 4.79
C ASP A 255 -3.41 -21.63 4.68
N VAL A 256 -2.71 -21.19 3.63
CA VAL A 256 -1.30 -21.53 3.41
C VAL A 256 -0.41 -20.86 4.44
N LEU A 257 -0.63 -19.59 4.77
CA LEU A 257 0.14 -18.89 5.80
C LEU A 257 -0.06 -19.50 7.17
N ARG A 258 -1.28 -19.88 7.54
CA ARG A 258 -1.58 -20.58 8.80
C ARG A 258 -0.84 -21.90 8.88
N ALA A 259 -0.85 -22.70 7.81
CA ALA A 259 -0.12 -23.95 7.74
C ALA A 259 1.40 -23.75 7.83
N TYR A 260 1.94 -22.75 7.13
CA TYR A 260 3.36 -22.38 7.18
C TYR A 260 3.78 -21.92 8.57
N GLU A 261 3.05 -21.02 9.20
CA GLU A 261 3.31 -20.50 10.54
C GLU A 261 3.28 -21.61 11.60
N ALA A 262 2.44 -22.65 11.43
CA ALA A 262 2.41 -23.80 12.31
C ALA A 262 3.69 -24.66 12.26
N THR A 263 4.46 -24.60 11.16
CA THR A 263 5.75 -25.32 11.00
C THR A 263 6.95 -24.55 11.51
N LEU A 264 6.79 -23.24 11.72
CA LEU A 264 7.85 -22.43 12.32
C LEU A 264 8.03 -22.83 13.79
N PRO A 265 9.28 -22.83 14.34
CA PRO A 265 9.48 -23.06 15.75
C PRO A 265 8.57 -22.10 16.51
N LYS A 266 7.71 -22.64 17.38
CA LYS A 266 6.85 -21.81 18.22
C LYS A 266 7.73 -20.82 18.96
N GLN A 267 7.85 -19.61 18.42
CA GLN A 267 8.28 -18.49 19.26
C GLN A 267 7.31 -18.50 20.44
N LYS A 268 7.86 -18.41 21.66
CA LYS A 268 7.03 -18.29 22.88
C LYS A 268 5.87 -17.36 22.52
N PRO A 269 4.62 -17.70 22.89
CA PRO A 269 3.47 -16.90 22.49
C PRO A 269 3.77 -15.46 22.89
N ARG A 270 4.04 -14.61 21.90
CA ARG A 270 3.99 -13.17 22.13
C ARG A 270 2.59 -12.92 22.65
N LYS A 271 2.51 -12.36 23.84
CA LYS A 271 1.26 -11.84 24.36
C LYS A 271 0.57 -11.08 23.24
N ARG A 272 -0.73 -11.20 23.16
CA ARG A 272 -1.63 -10.59 22.15
C ARG A 272 -1.59 -9.06 22.05
N ASP A 273 -0.49 -8.44 22.40
CA ASP A 273 -0.18 -7.03 22.20
C ASP A 273 0.88 -6.98 21.09
N ASP A 274 0.41 -7.03 19.82
CA ASP A 274 1.22 -6.80 18.62
C ASP A 274 1.68 -5.32 18.49
N ALA A 275 1.80 -4.63 19.61
CA ALA A 275 2.56 -3.39 19.67
C ALA A 275 4.05 -3.73 19.46
N PRO A 276 4.77 -2.99 18.62
CA PRO A 276 6.21 -3.13 18.52
C PRO A 276 6.84 -3.05 19.93
N ASP A 277 7.92 -3.80 20.15
CA ASP A 277 8.67 -3.80 21.42
C ASP A 277 9.35 -2.42 21.60
N GLU A 278 8.53 -1.40 21.72
CA GLU A 278 8.93 -0.02 21.95
C GLU A 278 8.90 0.27 23.46
N PRO A 279 9.89 1.00 23.96
CA PRO A 279 9.82 1.48 25.34
C PRO A 279 8.55 2.31 25.53
N ASP A 280 7.91 2.12 26.67
CA ASP A 280 6.77 2.95 27.05
C ASP A 280 7.23 4.39 27.27
N VAL A 281 6.64 5.32 26.51
CA VAL A 281 6.93 6.75 26.60
C VAL A 281 5.74 7.42 27.27
N PRO A 282 5.89 7.95 28.49
CA PRO A 282 4.80 8.58 29.23
C PRO A 282 4.10 9.66 28.39
N GLY A 283 2.77 9.71 28.49
CA GLY A 283 1.96 10.68 27.76
C GLY A 283 1.74 10.32 26.29
N THR A 284 2.28 9.22 25.79
CA THR A 284 2.08 8.77 24.40
C THR A 284 1.43 7.40 24.31
N VAL A 285 0.54 7.22 23.34
CA VAL A 285 -0.09 5.93 23.00
C VAL A 285 0.09 5.72 21.50
N ARG A 286 0.29 4.48 21.07
CA ARG A 286 0.37 4.15 19.66
C ARG A 286 -0.83 3.31 19.23
N TRP A 287 -1.54 3.79 18.21
CA TRP A 287 -2.56 3.01 17.49
C TRP A 287 -1.92 2.48 16.20
N THR A 288 -1.48 1.25 16.22
CA THR A 288 -0.81 0.61 15.09
C THR A 288 -1.04 -0.89 15.10
N GLY A 289 -0.88 -1.50 13.95
CA GLY A 289 -0.84 -2.95 13.75
C GLY A 289 0.17 -3.29 12.65
N PRO A 290 0.48 -4.58 12.46
CA PRO A 290 1.40 -5.07 11.44
C PRO A 290 1.01 -4.69 10.00
N THR A 291 -0.25 -4.38 9.75
CA THR A 291 -0.77 -3.95 8.45
C THR A 291 -1.62 -2.69 8.61
N ARG A 292 -1.79 -1.95 7.51
CA ARG A 292 -2.67 -0.77 7.47
C ARG A 292 -4.13 -1.08 7.88
N PHE A 293 -4.64 -2.29 7.61
CA PHE A 293 -5.97 -2.71 8.05
C PHE A 293 -6.03 -2.91 9.57
N GLN A 294 -4.98 -3.47 10.15
CA GLN A 294 -4.88 -3.62 11.61
C GLN A 294 -4.71 -2.26 12.30
N THR A 295 -3.90 -1.35 11.72
CA THR A 295 -3.81 0.03 12.21
C THR A 295 -5.18 0.72 12.18
N SER A 296 -5.92 0.61 11.07
CA SER A 296 -7.28 1.14 10.99
C SER A 296 -8.21 0.53 12.04
N ARG A 297 -8.12 -0.79 12.27
CA ARG A 297 -8.84 -1.47 13.35
C ARG A 297 -8.52 -0.92 14.73
N GLU A 298 -7.24 -0.67 15.03
CA GLU A 298 -6.84 -0.10 16.34
C GLU A 298 -7.38 1.32 16.52
N ILE A 299 -7.39 2.13 15.45
CA ILE A 299 -8.02 3.45 15.46
C ILE A 299 -9.53 3.33 15.76
N THR A 300 -10.24 2.44 15.06
CA THR A 300 -11.69 2.26 15.28
C THR A 300 -12.01 1.71 16.65
N ARG A 301 -11.24 0.76 17.15
CA ARG A 301 -11.40 0.20 18.50
C ARG A 301 -11.21 1.21 19.62
N ALA A 302 -10.25 2.11 19.44
CA ALA A 302 -9.97 3.17 20.41
C ALA A 302 -11.01 4.29 20.38
N THR A 303 -11.84 4.36 19.33
CA THR A 303 -12.73 5.50 19.08
C THR A 303 -14.21 5.15 19.23
N TRP A 304 -14.64 3.97 18.79
CA TRP A 304 -16.06 3.58 18.78
C TRP A 304 -16.34 2.33 19.60
N ASP A 305 -17.37 2.41 20.42
CA ASP A 305 -17.95 1.27 21.11
C ASP A 305 -18.81 0.41 20.16
N PRO A 306 -19.07 -0.87 20.49
CA PRO A 306 -20.04 -1.72 19.77
C PRO A 306 -21.43 -1.11 19.70
N GLY A 307 -22.20 -1.43 18.65
CA GLY A 307 -23.57 -0.95 18.44
C GLY A 307 -23.60 0.41 17.74
N VAL A 308 -22.70 0.66 16.80
CA VAL A 308 -22.71 1.90 16.01
C VAL A 308 -23.94 1.98 15.09
N ARG A 309 -24.51 3.15 14.96
CA ARG A 309 -25.68 3.37 14.09
C ARG A 309 -25.42 3.04 12.64
N ALA A 310 -24.24 3.42 12.12
CA ALA A 310 -23.84 3.09 10.77
C ALA A 310 -22.31 3.12 10.62
N CYS A 311 -21.81 2.47 9.57
CA CYS A 311 -20.41 2.58 9.15
C CYS A 311 -20.31 2.66 7.62
N PHE A 312 -19.24 3.27 7.16
CA PHE A 312 -18.85 3.23 5.75
C PHE A 312 -17.85 2.11 5.50
N VAL A 313 -18.02 1.42 4.37
CA VAL A 313 -17.06 0.44 3.84
C VAL A 313 -16.57 0.93 2.49
N VAL A 314 -15.25 1.07 2.35
CA VAL A 314 -14.60 1.65 1.17
C VAL A 314 -13.47 0.74 0.71
N SER A 315 -13.29 0.63 -0.61
CA SER A 315 -12.16 -0.11 -1.17
C SER A 315 -10.85 0.64 -1.01
N VAL A 316 -9.78 -0.08 -0.65
CA VAL A 316 -8.41 0.48 -0.63
C VAL A 316 -7.90 0.85 -2.02
N GLN A 317 -8.50 0.32 -3.08
CA GLN A 317 -8.15 0.67 -4.46
C GLN A 317 -8.77 2.00 -4.89
N SER A 318 -9.83 2.47 -4.24
CA SER A 318 -10.44 3.75 -4.57
C SER A 318 -10.16 4.83 -3.53
N MET A 319 -8.95 5.34 -3.53
CA MET A 319 -8.57 6.45 -2.67
C MET A 319 -9.39 7.72 -2.96
N ALA A 320 -9.82 7.91 -4.21
CA ALA A 320 -10.73 8.99 -4.59
C ALA A 320 -12.03 8.95 -3.77
N MET A 321 -12.68 7.79 -3.72
CA MET A 321 -13.91 7.60 -2.93
C MET A 321 -13.67 7.74 -1.44
N ALA A 322 -12.58 7.17 -0.93
CA ALA A 322 -12.22 7.27 0.47
C ALA A 322 -12.04 8.73 0.95
N ARG A 323 -11.44 9.57 0.11
CA ARG A 323 -11.23 11.00 0.38
C ARG A 323 -12.55 11.79 0.48
N MET A 324 -13.56 11.38 -0.29
CA MET A 324 -14.90 11.97 -0.24
C MET A 324 -15.70 11.48 0.98
N VAL A 325 -15.51 10.21 1.35
CA VAL A 325 -16.24 9.58 2.46
C VAL A 325 -15.73 10.05 3.82
N ALA A 326 -14.41 10.22 4.01
CA ALA A 326 -13.84 10.56 5.31
C ALA A 326 -14.43 11.84 5.96
N PRO A 327 -14.64 12.95 5.24
CA PRO A 327 -15.31 14.13 5.80
C PRO A 327 -16.76 13.85 6.23
N VAL A 328 -17.49 13.06 5.45
CA VAL A 328 -18.87 12.68 5.73
C VAL A 328 -18.92 11.79 6.98
N ALA A 329 -18.04 10.76 7.04
CA ALA A 329 -17.91 9.89 8.19
C ALA A 329 -17.60 10.68 9.46
N ALA A 330 -16.66 11.63 9.39
CA ALA A 330 -16.31 12.51 10.49
C ALA A 330 -17.49 13.38 10.97
N GLN A 331 -18.24 14.00 10.04
CA GLN A 331 -19.39 14.85 10.37
C GLN A 331 -20.55 14.07 10.97
N LEU A 332 -20.72 12.80 10.59
CA LEU A 332 -21.76 11.92 11.13
C LEU A 332 -21.31 11.19 12.39
N GLY A 333 -20.01 11.19 12.70
CA GLY A 333 -19.42 10.42 13.79
C GLY A 333 -19.41 8.92 13.53
N TRP A 334 -19.39 8.50 12.27
CA TRP A 334 -19.44 7.09 11.86
C TRP A 334 -18.06 6.54 11.53
N PRO A 335 -17.74 5.29 11.87
CA PRO A 335 -16.49 4.66 11.49
C PRO A 335 -16.43 4.42 9.98
N MET A 336 -15.21 4.42 9.46
CA MET A 336 -14.89 4.07 8.09
C MET A 336 -13.97 2.84 8.09
N LEU A 337 -14.38 1.78 7.41
CA LEU A 337 -13.66 0.50 7.31
C LEU A 337 -13.23 0.23 5.88
N TRP A 338 -12.19 -0.56 5.74
CA TRP A 338 -11.52 -0.78 4.47
C TRP A 338 -11.65 -2.23 4.01
N VAL A 339 -11.96 -2.41 2.73
CA VAL A 339 -12.00 -3.72 2.07
C VAL A 339 -11.14 -3.72 0.82
N ARG A 340 -10.88 -4.90 0.29
CA ARG A 340 -10.37 -5.10 -1.08
C ARG A 340 -11.55 -5.41 -1.99
N PRO A 341 -11.42 -5.23 -3.32
CA PRO A 341 -12.52 -5.56 -4.24
C PRO A 341 -13.04 -6.98 -4.08
N GLY A 342 -12.15 -7.96 -4.02
CA GLY A 342 -12.50 -9.38 -3.94
C GLY A 342 -12.48 -9.98 -2.52
N ALA A 343 -12.14 -9.21 -1.46
CA ALA A 343 -11.94 -9.78 -0.13
C ALA A 343 -12.21 -8.80 1.02
N ILE A 344 -12.66 -9.36 2.14
CA ILE A 344 -12.73 -8.65 3.43
C ILE A 344 -11.49 -9.02 4.23
N PRO A 345 -10.55 -8.07 4.51
CA PRO A 345 -9.41 -8.36 5.37
C PRO A 345 -9.85 -8.83 6.75
N ALA A 346 -9.10 -9.77 7.36
CA ALA A 346 -9.46 -10.34 8.67
C ALA A 346 -9.69 -9.25 9.75
N ALA A 347 -8.85 -8.20 9.76
CA ALA A 347 -9.02 -7.08 10.68
C ALA A 347 -10.35 -6.33 10.47
N THR A 348 -10.78 -6.17 9.23
CA THR A 348 -12.06 -5.52 8.89
C THR A 348 -13.24 -6.44 9.21
N HIS A 349 -13.11 -7.74 8.94
CA HIS A 349 -14.10 -8.74 9.30
C HIS A 349 -14.38 -8.74 10.81
N ASP A 350 -13.31 -8.84 11.62
CA ASP A 350 -13.40 -8.82 13.08
C ASP A 350 -14.03 -7.50 13.60
N GLU A 351 -13.70 -6.39 12.94
CA GLU A 351 -14.16 -5.07 13.36
C GLU A 351 -15.61 -4.81 12.97
N LEU A 352 -16.07 -5.27 11.80
CA LEU A 352 -17.49 -5.25 11.44
C LEU A 352 -18.32 -6.06 12.43
N GLY A 353 -17.85 -7.26 12.79
CA GLY A 353 -18.51 -8.09 13.80
C GLY A 353 -18.54 -7.43 15.19
N ARG A 354 -17.47 -6.76 15.62
CA ARG A 354 -17.40 -6.03 16.90
C ARG A 354 -18.31 -4.81 16.94
N LEU A 355 -18.23 -3.98 15.89
CA LEU A 355 -19.01 -2.74 15.79
C LEU A 355 -20.51 -3.01 15.70
N ALA A 356 -20.91 -4.18 15.15
CA ALA A 356 -22.30 -4.57 14.97
C ALA A 356 -23.18 -3.43 14.45
N PRO A 357 -22.87 -2.82 13.29
CA PRO A 357 -23.56 -1.64 12.79
C PRO A 357 -25.01 -1.96 12.41
N GLU A 358 -25.94 -1.03 12.71
CA GLU A 358 -27.34 -1.14 12.24
C GLU A 358 -27.43 -0.97 10.72
N ARG A 359 -26.48 -0.22 10.12
CA ARG A 359 -26.42 0.08 8.68
C ARG A 359 -24.99 0.10 8.18
N VAL A 360 -24.71 -0.58 7.08
CA VAL A 360 -23.43 -0.53 6.38
C VAL A 360 -23.62 0.10 5.01
N ILE A 361 -22.83 1.14 4.71
CA ILE A 361 -22.84 1.82 3.43
C ILE A 361 -21.55 1.44 2.69
N VAL A 362 -21.68 0.60 1.69
CA VAL A 362 -20.59 0.21 0.79
C VAL A 362 -20.49 1.25 -0.31
N VAL A 363 -19.35 1.95 -0.39
CA VAL A 363 -19.16 3.05 -1.34
C VAL A 363 -18.39 2.59 -2.57
N GLY A 364 -18.98 2.82 -3.74
CA GLY A 364 -18.45 2.45 -5.04
C GLY A 364 -19.20 1.30 -5.73
N GLY A 365 -18.89 1.04 -7.00
CA GLY A 365 -19.47 0.01 -7.83
C GLY A 365 -18.85 -1.39 -7.58
N GLU A 366 -19.07 -2.31 -8.52
CA GLU A 366 -18.62 -3.70 -8.39
C GLU A 366 -17.13 -3.88 -8.65
N GLU A 367 -16.49 -3.00 -9.41
CA GLU A 367 -15.02 -2.98 -9.58
C GLU A 367 -14.32 -2.61 -8.27
N GLN A 368 -14.95 -1.74 -7.46
CA GLN A 368 -14.42 -1.29 -6.17
C GLN A 368 -14.71 -2.29 -5.04
N VAL A 369 -15.90 -2.86 -5.01
CA VAL A 369 -16.33 -3.89 -4.07
C VAL A 369 -17.19 -4.90 -4.81
N SER A 370 -16.63 -6.05 -5.15
CA SER A 370 -17.31 -7.08 -5.95
C SER A 370 -18.62 -7.54 -5.32
N ALA A 371 -19.53 -8.06 -6.14
CA ALA A 371 -20.78 -8.64 -5.67
C ALA A 371 -20.55 -9.73 -4.62
N GLN A 372 -19.48 -10.53 -4.75
CA GLN A 372 -19.10 -11.55 -3.77
C GLN A 372 -18.69 -10.93 -2.42
N THR A 373 -17.86 -9.87 -2.44
CA THR A 373 -17.45 -9.18 -1.21
C THR A 373 -18.64 -8.50 -0.55
N TYR A 374 -19.52 -7.91 -1.35
CA TYR A 374 -20.76 -7.29 -0.87
C TYR A 374 -21.65 -8.31 -0.18
N GLY A 375 -21.93 -9.47 -0.79
CA GLY A 375 -22.72 -10.54 -0.17
C GLY A 375 -22.11 -11.07 1.14
N ARG A 376 -20.76 -11.19 1.20
CA ARG A 376 -20.08 -11.56 2.46
C ARG A 376 -20.24 -10.49 3.55
N ILE A 377 -20.35 -9.22 3.21
CA ILE A 377 -20.65 -8.17 4.20
C ILE A 377 -22.09 -8.33 4.69
N GLU A 378 -23.06 -8.61 3.80
CA GLU A 378 -24.45 -8.89 4.17
C GLU A 378 -24.56 -10.07 5.13
N ASP A 379 -23.83 -11.16 4.85
CA ASP A 379 -23.82 -12.36 5.71
C ASP A 379 -23.19 -12.10 7.09
N LEU A 380 -22.27 -11.14 7.17
CA LEU A 380 -21.50 -10.84 8.39
C LEU A 380 -22.26 -9.94 9.36
N VAL A 381 -23.04 -8.99 8.85
CA VAL A 381 -23.69 -7.96 9.66
C VAL A 381 -25.18 -8.28 9.83
N GLY A 382 -25.70 -8.09 11.04
CA GLY A 382 -27.14 -8.25 11.32
C GLY A 382 -28.00 -7.04 10.91
N GLY A 383 -27.37 -5.99 10.41
CA GLY A 383 -28.01 -4.74 9.97
C GLY A 383 -28.30 -4.68 8.48
N THR A 384 -28.70 -3.53 7.99
CA THR A 384 -28.91 -3.31 6.56
C THR A 384 -27.60 -2.98 5.84
N VAL A 385 -27.39 -3.55 4.66
CA VAL A 385 -26.25 -3.23 3.79
C VAL A 385 -26.78 -2.57 2.53
N GLU A 386 -26.23 -1.44 2.16
CA GLU A 386 -26.60 -0.73 0.95
C GLU A 386 -25.37 -0.27 0.19
N ARG A 387 -25.47 -0.26 -1.14
CA ARG A 387 -24.42 0.25 -2.01
C ARG A 387 -24.74 1.72 -2.38
N LEU A 388 -23.76 2.59 -2.18
CA LEU A 388 -23.83 3.99 -2.56
C LEU A 388 -22.74 4.30 -3.58
N GLY A 389 -23.13 4.66 -4.78
CA GLY A 389 -22.22 5.04 -5.86
C GLY A 389 -22.08 3.98 -6.94
N GLU A 390 -21.15 4.25 -7.82
CA GLU A 390 -20.79 3.49 -9.01
C GLU A 390 -19.26 3.37 -9.07
N ASP A 391 -18.71 2.73 -10.11
CA ASP A 391 -17.27 2.65 -10.31
C ASP A 391 -16.65 3.99 -10.74
N ASP A 392 -17.49 4.89 -11.25
CA ASP A 392 -17.12 6.27 -11.62
C ASP A 392 -17.07 7.21 -10.38
N PRO A 393 -15.91 7.78 -10.02
CA PRO A 393 -15.78 8.67 -8.87
C PRO A 393 -16.64 9.94 -8.96
N PRO A 394 -16.75 10.68 -10.06
CA PRO A 394 -17.64 11.84 -10.19
C PRO A 394 -19.11 11.52 -9.90
N ARG A 395 -19.64 10.40 -10.42
CA ARG A 395 -21.02 9.98 -10.15
C ARG A 395 -21.22 9.58 -8.69
N THR A 396 -20.24 8.88 -8.13
CA THR A 396 -20.25 8.53 -6.69
C THR A 396 -20.21 9.79 -5.83
N ALA A 397 -19.41 10.81 -6.22
CA ALA A 397 -19.40 12.12 -5.54
C ALA A 397 -20.77 12.79 -5.56
N ALA A 398 -21.46 12.79 -6.71
CA ALA A 398 -22.78 13.35 -6.84
C ALA A 398 -23.82 12.66 -5.91
N ARG A 399 -23.78 11.32 -5.88
CA ARG A 399 -24.66 10.52 -5.00
C ARG A 399 -24.35 10.76 -3.52
N LEU A 400 -23.06 10.85 -3.17
CA LEU A 400 -22.64 11.12 -1.78
C LEU A 400 -23.09 12.50 -1.32
N LEU A 401 -22.92 13.54 -2.15
CA LEU A 401 -23.40 14.90 -1.85
C LEU A 401 -24.92 14.96 -1.61
N ARG A 402 -25.71 14.24 -2.43
CA ARG A 402 -27.16 14.20 -2.27
C ARG A 402 -27.61 13.40 -1.06
N ALA A 403 -26.94 12.26 -0.78
CA ALA A 403 -27.26 11.41 0.36
C ALA A 403 -26.85 12.06 1.71
N PHE A 404 -25.74 12.80 1.67
CA PHE A 404 -25.13 13.41 2.86
C PHE A 404 -24.70 14.85 2.53
N PRO A 405 -25.63 15.79 2.43
CA PRO A 405 -25.30 17.18 2.13
C PRO A 405 -24.39 17.79 3.19
N PRO A 406 -23.40 18.62 2.83
CA PRO A 406 -22.49 19.26 3.76
C PRO A 406 -23.26 20.21 4.69
N ARG A 407 -22.80 20.35 5.93
CA ARG A 407 -23.36 21.28 6.91
C ARG A 407 -23.06 22.73 6.55
N ASP A 408 -21.88 22.98 6.02
CA ASP A 408 -21.46 24.28 5.46
C ASP A 408 -21.31 24.16 3.94
N THR A 409 -22.23 24.76 3.19
CA THR A 409 -22.24 24.77 1.73
C THR A 409 -21.42 25.92 1.15
N SER A 410 -20.84 26.82 1.97
CA SER A 410 -20.15 28.02 1.51
C SER A 410 -18.96 27.70 0.59
N THR A 411 -18.27 26.61 0.86
CA THR A 411 -17.11 26.16 0.09
C THR A 411 -17.14 24.64 -0.11
N VAL A 412 -16.94 24.19 -1.34
CA VAL A 412 -16.68 22.79 -1.66
C VAL A 412 -15.24 22.64 -2.16
N TYR A 413 -14.52 21.68 -1.59
CA TYR A 413 -13.18 21.33 -2.06
C TYR A 413 -13.29 20.38 -3.25
N VAL A 414 -12.59 20.70 -4.32
CA VAL A 414 -12.55 19.87 -5.54
C VAL A 414 -11.13 19.33 -5.70
N ALA A 415 -11.00 18.01 -5.69
CA ALA A 415 -9.73 17.31 -5.82
C ALA A 415 -9.60 16.69 -7.21
N HIS A 416 -8.38 16.71 -7.76
CA HIS A 416 -8.02 15.92 -8.93
C HIS A 416 -7.67 14.49 -8.49
N PRO A 417 -8.02 13.44 -9.26
CA PRO A 417 -7.70 12.04 -8.89
C PRO A 417 -6.21 11.83 -8.62
N ASP A 418 -5.35 12.43 -9.44
CA ASP A 418 -3.89 12.26 -9.39
C ASP A 418 -3.20 13.17 -8.34
N ASN A 419 -3.91 14.16 -7.79
CA ASN A 419 -3.33 15.04 -6.76
C ASN A 419 -3.35 14.39 -5.39
N SER A 420 -2.33 13.57 -5.10
CA SER A 420 -2.20 12.83 -3.84
C SER A 420 -1.80 13.72 -2.65
N GLY A 421 -1.09 14.83 -2.87
CA GLY A 421 -0.43 15.60 -1.80
C GLY A 421 -1.34 16.51 -0.96
N GLY A 422 -2.40 17.07 -1.53
CA GLY A 422 -3.26 18.07 -0.87
C GLY A 422 -4.58 17.54 -0.32
N THR A 423 -5.07 16.45 -0.88
CA THR A 423 -6.43 15.94 -0.65
C THR A 423 -6.68 15.41 0.76
N PRO A 424 -5.77 14.69 1.43
CA PRO A 424 -6.04 14.21 2.78
C PRO A 424 -6.21 15.35 3.79
N VAL A 425 -5.46 16.43 3.64
CA VAL A 425 -5.63 17.63 4.48
C VAL A 425 -6.94 18.33 4.20
N ALA A 426 -7.37 18.38 2.93
CA ALA A 426 -8.68 18.93 2.57
C ALA A 426 -9.82 18.10 3.17
N SER A 427 -9.68 16.76 3.24
CA SER A 427 -10.65 15.90 3.93
C SER A 427 -10.75 16.23 5.42
N LEU A 428 -9.61 16.43 6.07
CA LEU A 428 -9.56 16.84 7.48
C LEU A 428 -10.17 18.25 7.68
N GLN A 429 -9.84 19.18 6.78
CA GLN A 429 -10.41 20.54 6.82
C GLN A 429 -11.92 20.54 6.59
N ALA A 430 -12.38 19.76 5.61
CA ALA A 430 -13.80 19.60 5.31
C ALA A 430 -14.55 18.96 6.49
N ALA A 431 -13.98 17.94 7.12
CA ALA A 431 -14.51 17.31 8.32
C ALA A 431 -14.75 18.33 9.43
N ARG A 432 -13.72 19.12 9.75
CA ARG A 432 -13.80 20.13 10.82
C ARG A 432 -14.80 21.25 10.52
N THR A 433 -14.85 21.71 9.26
CA THR A 433 -15.69 22.86 8.88
C THR A 433 -17.10 22.47 8.44
N GLY A 434 -17.43 21.19 8.40
CA GLY A 434 -18.74 20.74 7.92
C GLY A 434 -18.92 20.83 6.40
N ARG A 435 -17.82 20.97 5.64
CA ARG A 435 -17.79 21.12 4.19
C ARG A 435 -17.64 19.77 3.49
N ALA A 436 -17.78 19.76 2.16
CA ALA A 436 -17.57 18.57 1.34
C ALA A 436 -16.24 18.59 0.59
N VAL A 437 -15.72 17.38 0.30
CA VAL A 437 -14.68 17.15 -0.69
C VAL A 437 -15.31 16.31 -1.80
N VAL A 438 -15.11 16.71 -3.04
CA VAL A 438 -15.48 15.93 -4.23
C VAL A 438 -14.24 15.66 -5.06
N VAL A 439 -14.25 14.56 -5.79
CA VAL A 439 -13.20 14.24 -6.75
C VAL A 439 -13.78 14.44 -8.16
N CYS A 440 -13.07 15.22 -8.97
CA CYS A 440 -13.42 15.56 -10.34
C CYS A 440 -12.36 14.95 -11.26
N ASP A 441 -12.78 14.26 -12.30
CA ASP A 441 -11.88 13.70 -13.29
C ASP A 441 -11.18 14.80 -14.10
N ALA A 442 -9.92 14.54 -14.53
CA ALA A 442 -9.12 15.49 -15.31
C ALA A 442 -9.75 15.87 -16.64
N GLY A 443 -10.54 14.98 -17.23
CA GLY A 443 -11.18 15.21 -18.54
C GLY A 443 -12.54 15.91 -18.46
N SER A 444 -13.28 15.77 -17.35
CA SER A 444 -14.62 16.35 -17.19
C SER A 444 -15.12 16.19 -15.75
N PRO A 445 -15.80 17.20 -15.17
CA PRO A 445 -16.47 17.02 -13.89
C PRO A 445 -17.65 16.02 -13.95
N GLY A 446 -18.05 15.58 -15.13
CA GLY A 446 -19.27 14.81 -15.33
C GLY A 446 -20.54 15.67 -15.15
N GLU A 447 -21.59 15.36 -15.90
CA GLU A 447 -22.84 16.12 -15.80
C GLU A 447 -23.53 15.95 -14.45
N GLU A 448 -23.47 14.74 -13.87
CA GLU A 448 -24.13 14.44 -12.59
C GLU A 448 -23.47 15.16 -11.42
N LEU A 449 -22.11 15.25 -11.39
CA LEU A 449 -21.39 15.98 -10.35
C LEU A 449 -21.64 17.49 -10.49
N ALA A 450 -21.61 18.02 -11.71
CA ALA A 450 -21.91 19.42 -11.97
C ALA A 450 -23.34 19.80 -11.49
N ALA A 451 -24.33 18.93 -11.76
CA ALA A 451 -25.70 19.11 -11.29
C ALA A 451 -25.80 19.04 -9.76
N ALA A 452 -25.15 18.06 -9.12
CA ALA A 452 -25.14 17.95 -7.66
C ALA A 452 -24.46 19.15 -6.98
N LEU A 453 -23.39 19.68 -7.55
CA LEU A 453 -22.73 20.90 -7.09
C LEU A 453 -23.64 22.12 -7.23
N ALA A 454 -24.40 22.20 -8.35
CA ALA A 454 -25.39 23.26 -8.54
C ALA A 454 -26.53 23.19 -7.48
N GLU A 455 -26.94 21.98 -7.07
CA GLU A 455 -27.92 21.78 -5.98
C GLU A 455 -27.38 22.26 -4.63
N VAL A 456 -26.08 22.05 -4.35
CA VAL A 456 -25.40 22.51 -3.11
C VAL A 456 -25.29 24.04 -3.07
N GLN A 457 -25.22 24.70 -4.23
CA GLN A 457 -25.06 26.16 -4.38
C GLN A 457 -23.87 26.74 -3.60
N PRO A 458 -22.65 26.22 -3.79
CA PRO A 458 -21.49 26.74 -3.10
C PRO A 458 -21.19 28.19 -3.55
N ARG A 459 -20.75 29.03 -2.61
CA ARG A 459 -20.24 30.37 -2.99
C ARG A 459 -18.86 30.25 -3.59
N ARG A 460 -18.10 29.21 -3.21
CA ARG A 460 -16.71 29.00 -3.60
C ARG A 460 -16.44 27.53 -3.89
N LEU A 461 -15.68 27.31 -4.97
CA LEU A 461 -15.04 26.03 -5.27
C LEU A 461 -13.54 26.17 -5.02
N ALA A 462 -13.01 25.45 -4.04
CA ALA A 462 -11.59 25.43 -3.75
C ALA A 462 -10.94 24.23 -4.46
N LEU A 463 -10.34 24.47 -5.60
CA LEU A 463 -9.61 23.49 -6.40
C LEU A 463 -8.26 23.20 -5.72
N LEU A 464 -7.99 21.93 -5.43
CA LEU A 464 -6.77 21.51 -4.75
C LEU A 464 -5.64 21.40 -5.76
N GLY A 465 -4.55 22.13 -5.52
CA GLY A 465 -3.40 22.20 -6.42
C GLY A 465 -3.19 23.58 -7.02
N TYR A 466 -2.33 23.66 -8.01
CA TYR A 466 -2.03 24.87 -8.76
C TYR A 466 -2.97 25.01 -9.96
N GLU A 467 -3.14 26.24 -10.45
CA GLU A 467 -4.02 26.51 -11.59
C GLU A 467 -3.60 25.74 -12.85
N GLU A 468 -2.29 25.59 -13.07
CA GLU A 468 -1.70 24.89 -14.21
C GLU A 468 -2.01 23.39 -14.23
N GLU A 469 -2.37 22.80 -13.08
CA GLU A 469 -2.74 21.39 -12.96
C GLU A 469 -4.19 21.13 -13.39
N TRP A 470 -5.00 22.19 -13.62
CA TRP A 470 -6.41 22.07 -13.96
C TRP A 470 -6.69 22.48 -15.40
N PRO A 471 -7.32 21.62 -16.22
CA PRO A 471 -7.75 22.00 -17.56
C PRO A 471 -8.75 23.16 -17.52
N THR A 472 -8.53 24.16 -18.34
CA THR A 472 -9.34 25.40 -18.39
C THR A 472 -10.83 25.09 -18.64
N ASP A 473 -11.14 24.10 -19.46
CA ASP A 473 -12.52 23.70 -19.77
C ASP A 473 -13.23 23.06 -18.57
N VAL A 474 -12.52 22.35 -17.68
CA VAL A 474 -13.06 21.82 -16.43
C VAL A 474 -13.40 22.96 -15.47
N ILE A 475 -12.48 23.92 -15.30
CA ILE A 475 -12.69 25.14 -14.49
C ILE A 475 -13.94 25.89 -14.98
N ASP A 476 -14.03 26.12 -16.30
CA ASP A 476 -15.15 26.85 -16.90
C ASP A 476 -16.49 26.10 -16.80
N ARG A 477 -16.49 24.77 -16.86
CA ARG A 477 -17.70 23.97 -16.62
C ARG A 477 -18.16 24.05 -15.18
N LEU A 478 -17.25 23.89 -14.23
CA LEU A 478 -17.55 24.01 -12.80
C LEU A 478 -18.10 25.40 -12.47
N ARG A 479 -17.45 26.45 -12.98
CA ARG A 479 -17.90 27.84 -12.81
C ARG A 479 -19.30 28.09 -13.41
N ARG A 480 -19.54 27.58 -14.62
CA ARG A 480 -20.86 27.72 -15.30
C ARG A 480 -21.95 26.94 -14.58
N ALA A 481 -21.66 25.74 -14.10
CA ALA A 481 -22.65 24.89 -13.42
C ALA A 481 -23.08 25.46 -12.07
N THR A 482 -22.17 26.05 -11.30
CA THR A 482 -22.42 26.47 -9.92
C THR A 482 -22.60 27.96 -9.74
N GLY A 483 -22.06 28.78 -10.64
CA GLY A 483 -21.94 30.25 -10.43
C GLY A 483 -20.93 30.63 -9.33
N ALA A 484 -20.19 29.67 -8.78
CA ALA A 484 -19.28 29.87 -7.67
C ALA A 484 -17.96 30.54 -8.10
N GLU A 485 -17.35 31.26 -7.16
CA GLU A 485 -15.98 31.73 -7.29
C GLU A 485 -15.03 30.51 -7.23
N VAL A 486 -14.06 30.44 -8.15
CA VAL A 486 -13.05 29.38 -8.20
C VAL A 486 -11.73 29.91 -7.65
N GLU A 487 -11.24 29.23 -6.61
CA GLU A 487 -9.94 29.52 -5.99
C GLU A 487 -9.05 28.28 -6.03
N PHE A 488 -7.72 28.50 -6.10
CA PHE A 488 -6.75 27.41 -6.06
C PHE A 488 -6.10 27.32 -4.68
N SER A 489 -6.09 26.10 -4.12
CA SER A 489 -5.61 25.86 -2.74
C SER A 489 -4.22 25.22 -2.74
N ALA A 490 -3.25 25.92 -3.34
CA ALA A 490 -1.84 25.48 -3.38
C ALA A 490 -0.97 26.09 -2.27
N GLN A 491 -1.42 27.15 -1.60
CA GLN A 491 -0.60 27.88 -0.63
C GLN A 491 -0.40 27.09 0.67
N GLY A 492 0.87 26.96 1.08
CA GLY A 492 1.29 26.25 2.28
C GLY A 492 1.32 24.73 2.12
N GLY A 493 2.38 24.08 2.60
CA GLY A 493 2.47 22.61 2.54
C GLY A 493 1.38 21.91 3.39
N PRO A 494 1.12 20.62 3.16
CA PRO A 494 0.08 19.86 3.86
C PRO A 494 0.16 19.95 5.40
N MET A 495 1.36 19.88 5.96
CA MET A 495 1.59 19.97 7.41
C MET A 495 1.20 21.35 7.98
N ALA A 496 1.53 22.42 7.28
CA ALA A 496 1.20 23.80 7.72
C ALA A 496 -0.31 24.01 7.75
N ARG A 497 -1.01 23.56 6.71
CA ARG A 497 -2.48 23.62 6.64
C ARG A 497 -3.14 22.77 7.72
N ALA A 498 -2.66 21.54 7.95
CA ALA A 498 -3.17 20.69 9.01
C ALA A 498 -2.96 21.31 10.40
N ALA A 499 -1.79 21.89 10.66
CA ALA A 499 -1.50 22.56 11.93
C ALA A 499 -2.36 23.82 12.15
N ALA A 500 -2.62 24.60 11.09
CA ALA A 500 -3.46 25.81 11.16
C ALA A 500 -4.93 25.51 11.50
N LEU A 501 -5.43 24.32 11.14
CA LEU A 501 -6.82 23.93 11.45
C LEU A 501 -7.16 23.94 12.95
N TRP A 502 -6.14 23.86 13.81
CA TRP A 502 -6.31 23.68 15.26
C TRP A 502 -5.87 24.89 16.07
N GLU A 503 -5.93 26.10 15.48
CA GLU A 503 -5.53 27.34 16.15
C GLU A 503 -6.43 27.72 17.32
N ASP A 504 -7.73 27.44 17.19
CA ASP A 504 -8.76 27.84 18.15
C ASP A 504 -9.16 26.70 19.13
N VAL A 505 -8.33 25.64 19.22
CA VAL A 505 -8.64 24.52 20.12
C VAL A 505 -8.05 24.78 21.50
N GLU A 506 -8.88 24.55 22.53
CA GLU A 506 -8.46 24.66 23.92
C GLU A 506 -7.35 23.65 24.26
N PRO A 507 -6.33 24.08 25.02
CA PRO A 507 -5.23 23.22 25.44
C PRO A 507 -5.66 22.08 26.39
N GLY A 508 -4.86 21.03 26.48
CA GLY A 508 -4.99 19.97 27.48
C GLY A 508 -5.71 18.71 27.02
N GLY A 509 -6.25 18.67 25.81
CA GLY A 509 -6.92 17.52 25.24
C GLY A 509 -5.96 16.46 24.67
N GLN A 510 -6.52 15.37 24.14
CA GLN A 510 -5.78 14.40 23.35
C GLN A 510 -5.45 14.98 21.97
N VAL A 511 -4.30 14.62 21.39
CA VAL A 511 -3.91 14.98 20.02
C VAL A 511 -3.48 13.72 19.26
N ILE A 512 -3.97 13.55 18.05
CA ILE A 512 -3.55 12.48 17.15
C ILE A 512 -2.43 13.01 16.25
N VAL A 513 -1.30 12.33 16.22
CA VAL A 513 -0.21 12.55 15.26
C VAL A 513 -0.24 11.39 14.27
N SER A 514 -0.58 11.68 13.01
CA SER A 514 -0.70 10.68 11.96
C SER A 514 0.50 10.71 11.02
N GLY A 515 0.96 9.54 10.61
CA GLY A 515 1.96 9.37 9.56
C GLY A 515 1.41 9.71 8.17
N ALA A 516 2.26 9.59 7.14
CA ALA A 516 1.94 9.96 5.76
C ALA A 516 1.01 8.98 5.02
N SER A 517 0.66 7.84 5.59
CA SER A 517 -0.26 6.88 4.97
C SER A 517 -1.66 7.49 4.83
N ALA A 518 -2.14 7.61 3.59
CA ALA A 518 -3.45 8.20 3.32
C ALA A 518 -4.59 7.43 3.98
N LEU A 519 -4.52 6.09 4.03
CA LEU A 519 -5.53 5.24 4.66
C LEU A 519 -5.63 5.50 6.16
N GLU A 520 -4.50 5.51 6.86
CA GLU A 520 -4.43 5.77 8.31
C GLU A 520 -4.96 7.16 8.63
N MET A 521 -4.58 8.15 7.82
CA MET A 521 -5.00 9.52 8.01
C MET A 521 -6.49 9.73 7.75
N LEU A 522 -7.07 9.10 6.72
CA LEU A 522 -8.52 9.19 6.47
C LEU A 522 -9.32 8.50 7.58
N THR A 523 -8.83 7.36 8.11
CA THR A 523 -9.43 6.73 9.30
C THR A 523 -9.32 7.63 10.54
N ALA A 524 -8.14 8.23 10.75
CA ALA A 524 -7.94 9.19 11.85
C ALA A 524 -8.79 10.45 11.67
N THR A 525 -9.06 10.90 10.44
CA THR A 525 -9.99 12.01 10.15
C THR A 525 -11.42 11.69 10.60
N ALA A 526 -11.90 10.48 10.30
CA ALA A 526 -13.22 10.03 10.76
C ALA A 526 -13.27 9.98 12.31
N ALA A 527 -12.23 9.43 12.93
CA ALA A 527 -12.08 9.38 14.39
C ALA A 527 -12.06 10.77 15.04
N ALA A 528 -11.29 11.68 14.46
CA ALA A 528 -11.20 13.07 14.90
C ALA A 528 -12.55 13.81 14.87
N GLY A 529 -13.35 13.56 13.83
CA GLY A 529 -14.70 14.14 13.73
C GLY A 529 -15.65 13.63 14.81
N HIS A 530 -15.51 12.36 15.19
CA HIS A 530 -16.31 11.75 16.26
C HIS A 530 -15.92 12.27 17.66
N THR A 531 -14.62 12.39 17.93
CA THR A 531 -14.09 12.75 19.26
C THR A 531 -13.80 14.24 19.44
N GLY A 532 -13.75 15.02 18.36
CA GLY A 532 -13.27 16.41 18.39
C GLY A 532 -11.75 16.54 18.55
N THR A 533 -11.00 15.44 18.46
CA THR A 533 -9.56 15.39 18.72
C THR A 533 -8.76 16.02 17.57
N PRO A 534 -7.80 16.93 17.83
CA PRO A 534 -6.91 17.46 16.81
C PRO A 534 -6.06 16.37 16.13
N VAL A 535 -5.92 16.48 14.80
CA VAL A 535 -5.02 15.62 14.01
C VAL A 535 -3.92 16.47 13.41
N LEU A 536 -2.67 16.11 13.69
CA LEU A 536 -1.48 16.69 13.09
C LEU A 536 -0.81 15.67 12.18
N LEU A 537 -0.25 16.16 11.07
CA LEU A 537 0.37 15.31 10.07
C LEU A 537 1.88 15.39 10.14
N LEU A 538 2.53 14.23 9.97
CA LEU A 538 3.96 14.12 9.78
C LEU A 538 4.24 13.39 8.47
N THR A 539 4.97 14.06 7.58
CA THR A 539 5.39 13.50 6.28
C THR A 539 6.79 12.88 6.32
N SER A 540 7.49 13.02 7.45
CA SER A 540 8.81 12.44 7.68
C SER A 540 8.92 11.97 9.13
N GLY A 541 9.82 11.02 9.39
CA GLY A 541 10.11 10.52 10.75
C GLY A 541 10.77 11.55 11.69
N ARG A 542 10.67 12.84 11.40
CA ARG A 542 11.20 13.95 12.22
C ARG A 542 10.07 14.89 12.60
N LEU A 543 10.18 15.54 13.74
CA LEU A 543 9.23 16.54 14.21
C LEU A 543 9.60 17.93 13.68
N PRO A 544 8.84 18.49 12.70
CA PRO A 544 9.09 19.82 12.20
C PRO A 544 8.77 20.89 13.25
N ASP A 545 9.50 22.00 13.23
CA ASP A 545 9.32 23.10 14.18
C ASP A 545 7.89 23.64 14.23
N LEU A 546 7.21 23.70 13.08
CA LEU A 546 5.83 24.12 12.98
C LEU A 546 4.87 23.18 13.75
N VAL A 547 5.06 21.86 13.65
CA VAL A 547 4.23 20.86 14.34
C VAL A 547 4.57 20.87 15.83
N ARG A 548 5.85 21.02 16.18
CA ARG A 548 6.32 21.20 17.57
C ARG A 548 5.64 22.41 18.21
N ALA A 549 5.72 23.57 17.59
CA ALA A 549 5.10 24.80 18.10
C ALA A 549 3.58 24.67 18.28
N ARG A 550 2.91 23.90 17.38
CA ARG A 550 1.49 23.62 17.50
C ARG A 550 1.20 22.70 18.70
N LEU A 551 1.98 21.64 18.91
CA LEU A 551 1.84 20.75 20.05
C LEU A 551 2.09 21.47 21.39
N GLU A 552 3.09 22.34 21.44
CA GLU A 552 3.38 23.18 22.63
C GLU A 552 2.20 24.08 22.98
N ARG A 553 1.52 24.68 21.98
CA ARG A 553 0.29 25.48 22.21
C ARG A 553 -0.91 24.63 22.62
N LEU A 554 -1.07 23.46 22.04
CA LEU A 554 -2.15 22.54 22.41
C LEU A 554 -1.95 21.91 23.78
N ALA A 555 -0.71 21.91 24.30
CA ALA A 555 -0.33 21.33 25.58
C ALA A 555 -1.07 20.01 25.88
N PRO A 556 -0.92 18.98 25.01
CA PRO A 556 -1.77 17.80 25.05
C PRO A 556 -1.58 17.01 26.35
N SER A 557 -2.67 16.50 26.93
CA SER A 557 -2.60 15.53 28.04
C SER A 557 -2.13 14.14 27.55
N GLN A 558 -2.34 13.85 26.27
CA GLN A 558 -1.90 12.62 25.63
C GLN A 558 -1.69 12.84 24.14
N ILE A 559 -0.62 12.24 23.59
CA ILE A 559 -0.37 12.19 22.15
C ILE A 559 -0.58 10.75 21.67
N VAL A 560 -1.46 10.59 20.69
CA VAL A 560 -1.71 9.32 20.01
C VAL A 560 -0.95 9.31 18.69
N LEU A 561 -0.07 8.32 18.54
CA LEU A 561 0.64 8.07 17.28
C LEU A 561 -0.18 7.10 16.43
N SER A 562 -0.74 7.57 15.32
CA SER A 562 -1.49 6.77 14.34
C SER A 562 -0.59 6.47 13.14
N GLY A 563 -0.05 5.26 13.08
CA GLY A 563 0.84 4.84 12.00
C GLY A 563 1.91 3.85 12.42
N SER A 564 2.57 3.26 11.41
CA SER A 564 3.63 2.27 11.62
C SER A 564 4.86 2.85 12.31
N VAL A 565 5.68 1.98 12.90
CA VAL A 565 6.97 2.37 13.52
C VAL A 565 7.94 2.95 12.49
N GLU A 566 7.81 2.55 11.24
CA GLU A 566 8.62 3.09 10.15
C GLU A 566 8.24 4.54 9.80
N ALA A 567 6.96 4.86 9.83
CA ALA A 567 6.46 6.21 9.57
C ALA A 567 6.69 7.15 10.76
N LEU A 568 6.50 6.63 11.97
CA LEU A 568 6.63 7.35 13.24
C LEU A 568 7.61 6.61 14.16
N PRO A 569 8.94 6.76 13.97
CA PRO A 569 9.96 5.98 14.65
C PRO A 569 10.04 6.25 16.16
N PRO A 570 10.68 5.36 16.95
CA PRO A 570 10.77 5.46 18.40
C PRO A 570 11.39 6.76 18.90
N ASP A 571 12.42 7.27 18.23
CA ASP A 571 13.07 8.55 18.59
C ASP A 571 12.10 9.73 18.46
N LEU A 572 11.22 9.68 17.46
CA LEU A 572 10.16 10.68 17.30
C LEU A 572 9.13 10.57 18.43
N ARG A 573 8.74 9.34 18.81
CA ARG A 573 7.84 9.10 19.94
C ARG A 573 8.41 9.66 21.23
N GLN A 574 9.70 9.47 21.48
CA GLN A 574 10.42 10.05 22.61
C GLN A 574 10.30 11.59 22.60
N SER A 575 10.61 12.22 21.47
CA SER A 575 10.53 13.67 21.30
C SER A 575 9.11 14.22 21.48
N LEU A 576 8.09 13.45 21.09
CA LEU A 576 6.68 13.80 21.29
C LEU A 576 6.27 13.66 22.76
N GLY A 577 6.75 12.65 23.47
CA GLY A 577 6.50 12.47 24.89
C GLY A 577 7.01 13.63 25.76
N GLU A 578 8.12 14.24 25.37
CA GLU A 578 8.67 15.42 26.04
C GLU A 578 7.76 16.67 25.95
N LEU A 579 6.83 16.70 24.98
CA LEU A 579 5.87 17.78 24.80
C LEU A 579 4.56 17.58 25.60
N VAL A 580 4.39 16.43 26.22
CA VAL A 580 3.24 16.18 27.10
C VAL A 580 3.56 16.67 28.49
N PRO A 581 2.81 17.65 29.04
CA PRO A 581 3.05 18.12 30.40
C PRO A 581 2.93 16.97 31.41
N PRO A 582 3.78 16.90 32.44
CA PRO A 582 3.63 15.91 33.49
C PRO A 582 2.25 16.06 34.14
N ALA A 583 1.57 14.92 34.39
CA ALA A 583 0.27 14.92 35.03
C ALA A 583 0.36 15.71 36.34
N GLN A 584 -0.41 16.81 36.46
CA GLN A 584 -0.48 17.55 37.71
C GLN A 584 -1.01 16.60 38.78
N ALA A 585 -0.23 16.41 39.84
CA ALA A 585 -0.69 15.67 41.00
C ALA A 585 -2.01 16.29 41.48
N PRO A 586 -3.00 15.48 41.88
CA PRO A 586 -4.25 16.00 42.39
C PRO A 586 -3.94 17.00 43.50
N VAL A 587 -4.41 18.24 43.35
CA VAL A 587 -4.33 19.25 44.41
C VAL A 587 -5.09 18.66 45.59
N GLU A 588 -4.37 18.18 46.59
CA GLU A 588 -4.98 17.84 47.88
C GLU A 588 -5.76 19.05 48.35
N ALA A 589 -7.07 18.91 48.34
CA ALA A 589 -7.95 19.92 48.91
C ALA A 589 -7.52 20.07 50.38
N SER A 590 -6.76 21.15 50.66
CA SER A 590 -6.43 21.58 52.03
C SER A 590 -7.74 21.70 52.79
N ARG A 591 -8.04 20.70 53.62
CA ARG A 591 -9.04 20.80 54.66
C ARG A 591 -8.53 21.87 55.64
N ALA A 592 -9.02 23.10 55.44
CA ALA A 592 -8.95 24.11 56.46
C ALA A 592 -9.82 23.63 57.63
N GLN A 593 -9.20 23.52 58.80
CA GLN A 593 -9.81 23.35 60.11
C GLN A 593 -10.60 24.58 60.49
#